data_580671db95bb97b7d152f20585c9acb1
#
_entry.id   580671db95bb97b7d152f20585c9acb1
#
_cell.length_a   1.000
_cell.length_b   1.000
_cell.length_c   1.000
_cell.angle_alpha   90.00
_cell.angle_beta   90.00
_cell.angle_gamma   90.00
#
_symmetry.space_group_name_H-M   'P 1'
#
loop_
_entity.id
_entity.type
_entity.pdbx_description
1 polymer ?
#
loop_
_entity_poly.entity_id
_entity_poly.type
_entity_poly.pdbx_seq_one_letter_code
_entity_poly.pdbx_strand_id
1 'polypeptide(L)'
;VWEEKIAEFLIEKGKIDQKYELYESYQKELETSAKCTSSQMIVMLFELLLNQQERFLIVQSAGNGYDNGGVGFDVQKTGDYCGINEEVYNRLDGETHRLSRSGYSYEKIRNHILIVGAVQETEKGYQMTEFSNYGSNIDIVAPGYDVYSTITEKDDSYTEENPGHENLRTVKNGIKYGNLPGTSMAAPLVSGSAAVLWSVAPELSAEEVKETLISTAGTARSTCQEDKREEYPMLNLKAALEKVAKKDATHVILETFYNNGEKTHDLFASEENRDQEYAVITGLDQDENVVWTIETEKSPAAEITANTEIGIYEDRYYYAHCGVIYAVRLRDGKEIWHSASSHGSMTGTDFGPDGTLYYCSFYGPDFGAIDKDGNELYEVESFYPGYYWAYEVHYEGDHVDVKMDGTPSGEETVIRVNLSDYSYSVVQE
;
A
#
# COMPACT_ATOMS: atom_id res chain seq x y z
N VAL A 1 -35.82 -12.74 6.51
CA VAL A 1 -35.32 -11.87 7.61
C VAL A 1 -33.89 -11.42 7.37
N TRP A 2 -32.96 -12.32 7.01
CA TRP A 2 -31.57 -11.93 6.68
C TRP A 2 -31.50 -11.22 5.33
N GLU A 3 -32.24 -11.67 4.35
CA GLU A 3 -32.33 -11.18 2.98
C GLU A 3 -32.79 -9.72 2.95
N GLU A 4 -33.87 -9.43 3.64
CA GLU A 4 -34.41 -8.07 3.77
C GLU A 4 -33.37 -7.14 4.39
N LYS A 5 -32.67 -7.58 5.44
CA LYS A 5 -31.64 -6.77 6.10
C LYS A 5 -30.41 -6.52 5.24
N ILE A 6 -29.99 -7.51 4.45
CA ILE A 6 -28.88 -7.32 3.49
C ILE A 6 -29.29 -6.36 2.39
N ALA A 7 -30.48 -6.52 1.82
CA ALA A 7 -30.97 -5.62 0.79
C ALA A 7 -31.20 -4.20 1.33
N GLU A 8 -31.80 -4.04 2.51
CA GLU A 8 -31.93 -2.74 3.18
C GLU A 8 -30.56 -2.08 3.43
N PHE A 9 -29.59 -2.85 3.90
CA PHE A 9 -28.23 -2.35 4.11
C PHE A 9 -27.57 -1.89 2.80
N LEU A 10 -27.68 -2.67 1.73
CA LEU A 10 -27.11 -2.32 0.43
C LEU A 10 -27.77 -1.09 -0.19
N ILE A 11 -29.09 -0.95 -0.01
CA ILE A 11 -29.84 0.24 -0.43
C ILE A 11 -29.42 1.45 0.40
N GLU A 12 -29.33 1.32 1.74
CA GLU A 12 -28.89 2.39 2.63
C GLU A 12 -27.49 2.89 2.29
N LYS A 13 -26.60 1.97 1.88
CA LYS A 13 -25.23 2.32 1.43
C LYS A 13 -25.17 2.83 -0.01
N GLY A 14 -26.28 2.93 -0.72
CA GLY A 14 -26.31 3.35 -2.12
C GLY A 14 -25.62 2.38 -3.06
N LYS A 15 -25.48 1.10 -2.66
CA LYS A 15 -24.82 0.07 -3.46
C LYS A 15 -25.74 -0.58 -4.48
N ILE A 16 -27.02 -0.59 -4.21
CA ILE A 16 -28.06 -0.99 -5.15
C ILE A 16 -29.18 0.06 -5.15
N ASP A 17 -29.78 0.27 -6.30
CA ASP A 17 -31.00 1.06 -6.44
C ASP A 17 -32.22 0.13 -6.22
N GLN A 18 -33.31 0.64 -5.61
CA GLN A 18 -34.57 -0.07 -5.53
C GLN A 18 -35.15 -0.45 -6.90
N LYS A 19 -34.75 0.24 -7.95
CA LYS A 19 -35.09 -0.03 -9.35
C LYS A 19 -34.10 -0.97 -10.06
N TYR A 20 -33.11 -1.50 -9.36
CA TYR A 20 -32.14 -2.39 -9.99
C TYR A 20 -32.82 -3.68 -10.41
N GLU A 21 -32.77 -4.01 -11.69
CA GLU A 21 -33.49 -5.15 -12.31
C GLU A 21 -33.20 -6.48 -11.62
N LEU A 22 -31.98 -6.68 -11.11
CA LEU A 22 -31.57 -7.85 -10.36
C LEU A 22 -32.36 -7.98 -9.05
N TYR A 23 -32.52 -6.88 -8.31
CA TYR A 23 -33.22 -6.85 -7.05
C TYR A 23 -34.74 -7.11 -7.23
N GLU A 24 -35.35 -6.47 -8.23
CA GLU A 24 -36.78 -6.67 -8.53
C GLU A 24 -37.06 -8.10 -8.99
N SER A 25 -36.19 -8.67 -9.84
CA SER A 25 -36.34 -10.07 -10.28
C SER A 25 -36.19 -11.04 -9.10
N TYR A 26 -35.25 -10.74 -8.20
CA TYR A 26 -35.01 -11.54 -7.00
C TYR A 26 -36.16 -11.48 -6.01
N GLN A 27 -36.69 -10.31 -5.70
CA GLN A 27 -37.88 -10.15 -4.84
C GLN A 27 -39.05 -10.94 -5.39
N LYS A 28 -39.29 -10.88 -6.69
CA LYS A 28 -40.37 -11.59 -7.35
C LYS A 28 -40.22 -13.11 -7.30
N GLU A 29 -39.00 -13.64 -7.38
CA GLU A 29 -38.75 -15.07 -7.26
C GLU A 29 -38.77 -15.54 -5.79
N LEU A 30 -38.32 -14.74 -4.84
CA LEU A 30 -38.50 -15.01 -3.41
C LEU A 30 -39.98 -15.13 -3.02
N GLU A 31 -40.86 -14.28 -3.58
CA GLU A 31 -42.29 -14.33 -3.36
C GLU A 31 -42.93 -15.57 -4.00
N THR A 32 -42.35 -16.09 -5.07
CA THR A 32 -42.90 -17.21 -5.84
C THR A 32 -42.29 -18.57 -5.48
N SER A 33 -41.07 -18.58 -4.94
CA SER A 33 -40.32 -19.79 -4.59
C SER A 33 -40.15 -19.93 -3.08
N ALA A 34 -40.95 -20.74 -2.46
CA ALA A 34 -40.84 -21.08 -1.03
C ALA A 34 -39.57 -21.87 -0.65
N LYS A 35 -38.53 -21.88 -1.51
CA LYS A 35 -37.33 -22.71 -1.37
C LYS A 35 -36.03 -22.03 -1.76
N CYS A 36 -35.86 -20.71 -1.56
CA CYS A 36 -34.56 -20.12 -1.70
C CYS A 36 -33.64 -20.61 -0.56
N THR A 37 -32.62 -21.39 -0.89
CA THR A 37 -31.68 -21.89 0.11
C THR A 37 -30.69 -20.78 0.52
N SER A 38 -30.14 -20.88 1.72
CA SER A 38 -29.07 -19.93 2.18
C SER A 38 -27.92 -19.85 1.18
N SER A 39 -27.62 -20.94 0.50
CA SER A 39 -26.57 -21.00 -0.53
C SER A 39 -26.87 -20.14 -1.75
N GLN A 40 -28.12 -20.15 -2.24
CA GLN A 40 -28.52 -19.30 -3.37
C GLN A 40 -28.36 -17.82 -3.06
N MET A 41 -28.71 -17.44 -1.84
CA MET A 41 -28.58 -16.04 -1.37
C MET A 41 -27.12 -15.59 -1.31
N ILE A 42 -26.22 -16.46 -0.82
CA ILE A 42 -24.80 -16.15 -0.73
C ILE A 42 -24.21 -15.99 -2.14
N VAL A 43 -24.54 -16.89 -3.06
CA VAL A 43 -24.11 -16.77 -4.47
C VAL A 43 -24.58 -15.45 -5.07
N MET A 44 -25.85 -15.09 -4.86
CA MET A 44 -26.38 -13.82 -5.37
C MET A 44 -25.70 -12.60 -4.75
N LEU A 45 -25.39 -12.64 -3.44
CA LEU A 45 -24.65 -11.57 -2.79
C LEU A 45 -23.27 -11.41 -3.42
N PHE A 46 -22.56 -12.51 -3.69
CA PHE A 46 -21.25 -12.46 -4.34
C PHE A 46 -21.34 -11.87 -5.75
N GLU A 47 -22.28 -12.35 -6.54
CA GLU A 47 -22.49 -11.81 -7.90
C GLU A 47 -22.84 -10.33 -7.89
N LEU A 48 -23.65 -9.91 -6.92
CA LEU A 48 -23.98 -8.49 -6.73
C LEU A 48 -22.76 -7.65 -6.40
N LEU A 49 -21.93 -8.10 -5.47
CA LEU A 49 -20.69 -7.42 -5.10
C LEU A 49 -19.70 -7.36 -6.27
N LEU A 50 -19.56 -8.45 -7.03
CA LEU A 50 -18.73 -8.49 -8.23
C LEU A 50 -19.26 -7.54 -9.33
N ASN A 51 -20.58 -7.50 -9.55
CA ASN A 51 -21.20 -6.59 -10.51
C ASN A 51 -20.98 -5.11 -10.15
N GLN A 52 -20.93 -4.79 -8.86
CA GLN A 52 -20.64 -3.45 -8.36
C GLN A 52 -19.13 -3.14 -8.34
N GLN A 53 -18.28 -4.08 -8.79
CA GLN A 53 -16.82 -3.97 -8.75
C GLN A 53 -16.29 -3.69 -7.34
N GLU A 54 -16.99 -4.14 -6.32
CA GLU A 54 -16.56 -3.97 -4.93
C GLU A 54 -15.36 -4.88 -4.63
N ARG A 55 -14.39 -4.33 -3.92
CA ARG A 55 -13.28 -5.12 -3.38
C ARG A 55 -13.71 -5.77 -2.08
N PHE A 56 -13.85 -7.08 -2.08
CA PHE A 56 -14.23 -7.85 -0.90
C PHE A 56 -13.50 -9.17 -0.86
N LEU A 57 -13.24 -9.65 0.35
CA LEU A 57 -12.71 -10.98 0.63
C LEU A 57 -13.49 -11.55 1.80
N ILE A 58 -14.07 -12.72 1.61
CA ILE A 58 -14.82 -13.42 2.65
C ILE A 58 -13.88 -14.42 3.32
N VAL A 59 -13.65 -14.18 4.58
CA VAL A 59 -12.83 -15.04 5.42
C VAL A 59 -13.72 -15.86 6.32
N GLN A 60 -13.57 -17.17 6.23
CA GLN A 60 -14.52 -18.10 6.73
C GLN A 60 -13.90 -19.24 7.52
N SER A 61 -14.48 -19.55 8.68
CA SER A 61 -14.03 -20.67 9.49
C SER A 61 -14.37 -22.01 8.82
N ALA A 62 -13.43 -22.97 8.89
CA ALA A 62 -13.60 -24.30 8.31
C ALA A 62 -14.61 -25.20 9.06
N GLY A 63 -14.99 -24.82 10.29
CA GLY A 63 -15.83 -25.64 11.18
C GLY A 63 -15.02 -26.50 12.16
N ASN A 64 -15.69 -26.95 13.20
CA ASN A 64 -15.07 -27.59 14.38
C ASN A 64 -15.51 -29.04 14.62
N GLY A 65 -16.01 -29.73 13.60
CA GLY A 65 -16.39 -31.15 13.73
C GLY A 65 -17.54 -31.42 14.71
N TYR A 66 -18.41 -30.46 14.98
CA TYR A 66 -19.51 -30.64 15.95
C TYR A 66 -20.41 -31.84 15.63
N ASP A 67 -20.66 -32.09 14.36
CA ASP A 67 -21.48 -33.23 13.93
C ASP A 67 -20.74 -34.57 14.02
N ASN A 68 -19.44 -34.54 14.35
CA ASN A 68 -18.57 -35.71 14.47
C ASN A 68 -17.99 -35.84 15.91
N GLY A 69 -18.74 -35.44 16.92
CA GLY A 69 -18.32 -35.55 18.32
C GLY A 69 -17.14 -34.60 18.69
N GLY A 70 -16.95 -33.50 17.97
CA GLY A 70 -15.86 -32.53 18.21
C GLY A 70 -14.54 -32.86 17.52
N VAL A 71 -14.51 -33.90 16.69
CA VAL A 71 -13.35 -34.26 15.86
C VAL A 71 -13.57 -33.74 14.44
N GLY A 72 -12.56 -33.04 13.91
CA GLY A 72 -12.61 -32.49 12.54
C GLY A 72 -12.88 -33.56 11.48
N PHE A 73 -13.45 -33.16 10.37
CA PHE A 73 -13.71 -34.02 9.22
C PHE A 73 -13.24 -33.39 7.91
N ASP A 74 -13.11 -34.21 6.88
CA ASP A 74 -12.71 -33.79 5.55
C ASP A 74 -13.84 -33.01 4.87
N VAL A 75 -13.66 -31.70 4.72
CA VAL A 75 -14.66 -30.81 4.13
C VAL A 75 -14.97 -31.12 2.66
N GLN A 76 -14.09 -31.86 1.96
CA GLN A 76 -14.39 -32.32 0.60
C GLN A 76 -15.52 -33.32 0.54
N LYS A 77 -15.70 -34.13 1.63
CA LYS A 77 -16.73 -35.19 1.67
C LYS A 77 -18.13 -34.64 1.99
N THR A 78 -18.23 -33.48 2.60
CA THR A 78 -19.49 -32.93 3.13
C THR A 78 -20.04 -31.76 2.32
N GLY A 79 -19.36 -31.39 1.24
CA GLY A 79 -19.63 -30.17 0.52
C GLY A 79 -18.90 -28.99 1.18
N ASP A 80 -18.69 -28.02 0.40
CA ASP A 80 -17.98 -26.82 0.81
C ASP A 80 -18.75 -26.03 1.83
N TYR A 81 -18.06 -25.09 2.33
CA TYR A 81 -18.55 -24.13 3.24
C TYR A 81 -19.80 -23.41 2.70
N CYS A 82 -20.74 -23.18 3.57
CA CYS A 82 -22.10 -22.74 3.24
C CYS A 82 -22.82 -23.65 2.22
N GLY A 83 -22.31 -24.86 2.00
CA GLY A 83 -22.90 -25.80 1.05
C GLY A 83 -22.68 -25.43 -0.43
N ILE A 84 -21.75 -24.52 -0.73
CA ILE A 84 -21.43 -24.11 -2.09
C ILE A 84 -20.12 -24.80 -2.52
N ASN A 85 -20.24 -25.87 -3.27
CA ASN A 85 -19.13 -26.41 -4.05
C ASN A 85 -19.37 -26.17 -5.55
N GLU A 86 -18.43 -26.58 -6.37
CA GLU A 86 -18.55 -26.38 -7.81
C GLU A 86 -19.81 -27.05 -8.38
N GLU A 87 -20.18 -28.24 -7.92
CA GLU A 87 -21.39 -28.95 -8.36
C GLU A 87 -22.66 -28.17 -7.95
N VAL A 88 -22.72 -27.73 -6.68
CA VAL A 88 -23.84 -26.93 -6.17
C VAL A 88 -23.91 -25.61 -6.90
N TYR A 89 -22.78 -24.94 -7.11
CA TYR A 89 -22.73 -23.68 -7.84
C TYR A 89 -23.24 -23.83 -9.27
N ASN A 90 -22.73 -24.81 -10.03
CA ASN A 90 -23.14 -25.06 -11.42
C ASN A 90 -24.61 -25.43 -11.54
N ARG A 91 -25.16 -26.14 -10.54
CA ARG A 91 -26.60 -26.42 -10.47
C ARG A 91 -27.39 -25.15 -10.19
N LEU A 92 -26.93 -24.32 -9.25
CA LEU A 92 -27.58 -23.06 -8.89
C LEU A 92 -27.42 -22.03 -10.01
N ASP A 93 -26.31 -22.04 -10.75
CA ASP A 93 -26.07 -21.15 -11.89
C ASP A 93 -27.16 -21.34 -12.96
N GLY A 94 -27.57 -22.57 -13.24
CA GLY A 94 -28.72 -22.83 -14.12
C GLY A 94 -30.02 -22.18 -13.64
N GLU A 95 -30.20 -22.01 -12.34
CA GLU A 95 -31.39 -21.39 -11.73
C GLU A 95 -31.17 -19.89 -11.44
N THR A 96 -29.95 -19.50 -11.00
CA THR A 96 -29.57 -18.11 -10.67
C THR A 96 -29.19 -17.28 -11.88
N HIS A 97 -28.79 -17.89 -12.99
CA HIS A 97 -28.59 -17.18 -14.26
C HIS A 97 -29.80 -16.34 -14.69
N ARG A 98 -30.98 -16.74 -14.22
CA ARG A 98 -32.19 -15.96 -14.43
C ARG A 98 -32.24 -14.72 -13.54
N LEU A 99 -31.49 -14.72 -12.44
CA LEU A 99 -31.53 -13.69 -11.40
C LEU A 99 -30.36 -12.70 -11.55
N SER A 100 -29.14 -13.19 -11.74
CA SER A 100 -27.95 -12.35 -11.74
C SER A 100 -27.57 -11.82 -13.14
N ARG A 101 -27.88 -12.56 -14.20
CA ARG A 101 -27.45 -12.27 -15.60
C ARG A 101 -25.94 -12.08 -15.79
N SER A 102 -25.14 -12.38 -14.78
CA SER A 102 -23.71 -12.02 -14.75
C SER A 102 -22.78 -13.11 -15.24
N GLY A 103 -23.19 -14.40 -15.09
CA GLY A 103 -22.43 -15.52 -15.64
C GLY A 103 -21.01 -15.70 -15.09
N TYR A 104 -20.76 -15.35 -13.81
CA TYR A 104 -19.49 -15.60 -13.19
C TYR A 104 -19.23 -17.09 -13.01
N SER A 105 -17.97 -17.52 -13.20
CA SER A 105 -17.58 -18.90 -12.91
C SER A 105 -17.49 -19.14 -11.39
N TYR A 106 -17.63 -20.41 -10.98
CA TYR A 106 -17.34 -20.82 -9.61
C TYR A 106 -15.95 -20.39 -9.14
N GLU A 107 -14.95 -20.52 -10.01
CA GLU A 107 -13.57 -20.11 -9.74
C GLU A 107 -13.49 -18.61 -9.38
N LYS A 108 -14.19 -17.76 -10.12
CA LYS A 108 -14.22 -16.31 -9.82
C LYS A 108 -14.77 -16.04 -8.42
N ILE A 109 -15.85 -16.71 -8.03
CA ILE A 109 -16.42 -16.58 -6.70
C ILE A 109 -15.48 -17.17 -5.64
N ARG A 110 -14.89 -18.35 -5.90
CA ARG A 110 -13.98 -19.04 -4.99
C ARG A 110 -12.71 -18.22 -4.69
N ASN A 111 -12.26 -17.41 -5.63
CA ASN A 111 -11.12 -16.51 -5.46
C ASN A 111 -11.38 -15.39 -4.46
N HIS A 112 -12.63 -15.09 -4.16
CA HIS A 112 -13.01 -14.13 -3.11
C HIS A 112 -13.29 -14.77 -1.75
N ILE A 113 -12.97 -16.05 -1.56
CA ILE A 113 -13.21 -16.79 -0.31
C ILE A 113 -11.90 -17.36 0.22
N LEU A 114 -11.63 -17.16 1.52
CA LEU A 114 -10.58 -17.83 2.28
C LEU A 114 -11.21 -18.73 3.34
N ILE A 115 -10.99 -20.03 3.25
CA ILE A 115 -11.42 -21.01 4.24
C ILE A 115 -10.30 -21.24 5.24
N VAL A 116 -10.56 -21.00 6.52
CA VAL A 116 -9.55 -20.94 7.56
C VAL A 116 -9.71 -22.08 8.55
N GLY A 117 -8.68 -22.94 8.64
CA GLY A 117 -8.54 -23.96 9.67
C GLY A 117 -7.87 -23.42 10.94
N ALA A 118 -7.98 -24.17 12.03
CA ALA A 118 -7.42 -23.81 13.33
C ALA A 118 -6.15 -24.63 13.65
N VAL A 119 -5.13 -23.94 14.16
CA VAL A 119 -3.90 -24.56 14.65
C VAL A 119 -3.63 -24.21 16.11
N GLN A 120 -2.81 -25.02 16.73
CA GLN A 120 -2.18 -24.76 18.03
C GLN A 120 -0.66 -24.80 17.91
N GLU A 121 0.01 -24.07 18.76
CA GLU A 121 1.45 -24.15 18.93
C GLU A 121 1.81 -25.33 19.83
N THR A 122 2.81 -26.10 19.43
CA THR A 122 3.34 -27.24 20.19
C THR A 122 4.86 -27.17 20.22
N GLU A 123 5.51 -28.01 21.02
CA GLU A 123 6.98 -28.14 21.02
C GLU A 123 7.54 -28.52 19.62
N LYS A 124 6.70 -29.09 18.75
CA LYS A 124 7.06 -29.50 17.37
C LYS A 124 6.66 -28.48 16.30
N GLY A 125 6.28 -27.29 16.70
CA GLY A 125 5.76 -26.23 15.82
C GLY A 125 4.23 -26.23 15.73
N TYR A 126 3.69 -25.53 14.74
CA TYR A 126 2.24 -25.40 14.57
C TYR A 126 1.63 -26.68 14.02
N GLN A 127 0.54 -27.09 14.65
CA GLN A 127 -0.21 -28.30 14.27
C GLN A 127 -1.70 -27.98 14.22
N MET A 128 -2.42 -28.63 13.28
CA MET A 128 -3.88 -28.55 13.24
C MET A 128 -4.46 -29.01 14.58
N THR A 129 -5.48 -28.31 15.06
CA THR A 129 -6.23 -28.77 16.23
C THR A 129 -7.10 -29.99 15.88
N GLU A 130 -7.34 -30.88 16.83
CA GLU A 130 -8.15 -32.07 16.62
C GLU A 130 -9.58 -31.75 16.13
N PHE A 131 -10.13 -30.64 16.60
CA PHE A 131 -11.49 -30.22 16.23
C PHE A 131 -11.57 -29.56 14.87
N SER A 132 -10.47 -29.02 14.33
CA SER A 132 -10.51 -28.30 13.06
C SER A 132 -10.88 -29.22 11.89
N ASN A 133 -11.87 -28.83 11.11
CA ASN A 133 -12.07 -29.47 9.82
C ASN A 133 -10.82 -29.30 8.94
N TYR A 134 -10.59 -30.27 8.06
CA TYR A 134 -9.38 -30.39 7.23
C TYR A 134 -9.73 -30.69 5.76
N GLY A 135 -8.74 -30.80 4.91
CA GLY A 135 -8.89 -31.18 3.50
C GLY A 135 -8.40 -30.11 2.51
N SER A 136 -8.48 -30.38 1.24
CA SER A 136 -7.90 -29.52 0.18
C SER A 136 -8.58 -28.18 0.05
N ASN A 137 -9.82 -28.03 0.56
CA ASN A 137 -10.56 -26.78 0.52
C ASN A 137 -10.13 -25.77 1.60
N ILE A 138 -9.28 -26.17 2.54
CA ILE A 138 -8.69 -25.23 3.51
C ILE A 138 -7.61 -24.43 2.79
N ASP A 139 -7.80 -23.13 2.68
CA ASP A 139 -6.85 -22.23 2.01
C ASP A 139 -5.66 -21.90 2.89
N ILE A 140 -5.91 -21.61 4.16
CA ILE A 140 -4.92 -21.15 5.14
C ILE A 140 -5.34 -21.57 6.54
N VAL A 141 -4.38 -21.69 7.44
CA VAL A 141 -4.64 -21.96 8.86
C VAL A 141 -4.06 -20.85 9.73
N ALA A 142 -4.69 -20.61 10.87
CA ALA A 142 -4.26 -19.61 11.83
C ALA A 142 -4.48 -20.10 13.28
N PRO A 143 -3.85 -19.47 14.28
CA PRO A 143 -4.07 -19.82 15.69
C PRO A 143 -5.55 -19.80 16.04
N GLY A 144 -6.05 -20.93 16.50
CA GLY A 144 -7.46 -21.10 16.86
C GLY A 144 -7.65 -21.90 18.16
N TYR A 145 -6.57 -22.14 18.92
CA TYR A 145 -6.63 -22.80 20.20
C TYR A 145 -6.24 -21.81 21.31
N ASP A 146 -7.10 -21.73 22.33
CA ASP A 146 -6.87 -20.86 23.51
C ASP A 146 -6.65 -19.36 23.14
N VAL A 147 -7.43 -18.84 22.20
CA VAL A 147 -7.30 -17.46 21.71
C VAL A 147 -7.88 -16.48 22.72
N TYR A 148 -7.04 -15.58 23.22
CA TYR A 148 -7.42 -14.55 24.19
C TYR A 148 -8.07 -13.35 23.52
N SER A 149 -9.32 -13.04 23.92
CA SER A 149 -10.09 -11.91 23.40
C SER A 149 -11.18 -11.47 24.38
N THR A 150 -12.00 -10.50 23.97
CA THR A 150 -13.21 -10.15 24.70
C THR A 150 -14.23 -11.28 24.61
N ILE A 151 -14.93 -11.53 25.71
CA ILE A 151 -15.97 -12.56 25.80
C ILE A 151 -17.29 -11.99 26.31
N THR A 152 -18.39 -12.66 25.99
CA THR A 152 -19.72 -12.33 26.48
C THR A 152 -19.99 -13.00 27.83
N GLU A 153 -21.08 -12.60 28.52
CA GLU A 153 -21.53 -13.28 29.75
C GLU A 153 -21.90 -14.74 29.48
N LYS A 154 -22.39 -15.04 28.27
CA LYS A 154 -22.75 -16.40 27.88
C LYS A 154 -21.52 -17.29 27.72
N ASP A 155 -20.42 -16.74 27.22
CA ASP A 155 -19.15 -17.47 27.06
C ASP A 155 -18.43 -17.69 28.39
N ASP A 156 -18.73 -16.85 29.39
CA ASP A 156 -18.19 -16.92 30.74
C ASP A 156 -18.93 -17.95 31.63
N SER A 157 -20.17 -18.30 31.25
CA SER A 157 -20.99 -19.16 32.10
C SER A 157 -20.54 -20.62 32.08
N TYR A 158 -20.19 -21.11 33.28
CA TYR A 158 -20.12 -22.53 33.57
C TYR A 158 -21.51 -23.14 33.41
N THR A 159 -21.63 -24.21 32.65
CA THR A 159 -22.83 -25.05 32.63
C THR A 159 -22.50 -26.44 33.18
N GLU A 160 -23.48 -27.10 33.84
CA GLU A 160 -23.32 -28.48 34.32
C GLU A 160 -22.98 -29.46 33.18
N GLU A 161 -23.37 -29.13 31.97
CA GLU A 161 -23.07 -29.90 30.75
C GLU A 161 -21.63 -29.72 30.25
N ASN A 162 -20.93 -28.69 30.72
CA ASN A 162 -19.59 -28.35 30.29
C ASN A 162 -18.70 -27.95 31.51
N PRO A 163 -18.52 -28.85 32.45
CA PRO A 163 -17.72 -28.57 33.65
C PRO A 163 -16.24 -28.43 33.29
N GLY A 164 -15.69 -27.25 33.47
CA GLY A 164 -14.26 -26.96 33.24
C GLY A 164 -13.94 -25.93 32.16
N HIS A 165 -14.94 -25.35 31.52
CA HIS A 165 -14.77 -24.24 30.60
C HIS A 165 -15.06 -22.89 31.26
N GLU A 166 -14.28 -22.52 32.26
CA GLU A 166 -14.17 -21.13 32.69
C GLU A 166 -13.30 -20.40 31.66
N ASN A 167 -13.94 -19.76 30.69
CA ASN A 167 -13.23 -19.00 29.66
C ASN A 167 -12.70 -17.67 30.18
N LEU A 168 -13.35 -17.12 31.23
CA LEU A 168 -12.95 -15.85 31.83
C LEU A 168 -11.54 -15.91 32.40
N ARG A 169 -10.68 -14.96 32.01
CA ARG A 169 -9.33 -14.78 32.53
C ARG A 169 -9.17 -13.49 33.31
N THR A 170 -9.81 -12.40 32.86
CA THR A 170 -9.73 -11.10 33.54
C THR A 170 -10.88 -10.18 33.14
N VAL A 171 -11.09 -9.14 33.98
CA VAL A 171 -12.01 -8.04 33.69
C VAL A 171 -11.20 -6.73 33.73
N LYS A 172 -11.26 -5.95 32.67
CA LYS A 172 -10.63 -4.62 32.58
C LYS A 172 -11.68 -3.58 32.17
N ASN A 173 -11.88 -2.55 32.98
CA ASN A 173 -12.85 -1.48 32.72
C ASN A 173 -14.27 -2.00 32.43
N GLY A 174 -14.69 -3.06 33.15
CA GLY A 174 -16.00 -3.69 32.96
C GLY A 174 -16.11 -4.62 31.74
N ILE A 175 -15.05 -4.75 30.93
CA ILE A 175 -14.99 -5.66 29.78
C ILE A 175 -14.37 -6.98 30.22
N LYS A 176 -15.05 -8.09 29.92
CA LYS A 176 -14.58 -9.43 30.18
C LYS A 176 -13.66 -9.91 29.06
N TYR A 177 -12.56 -10.54 29.45
CA TYR A 177 -11.59 -11.17 28.54
C TYR A 177 -11.39 -12.63 28.93
N GLY A 178 -11.30 -13.46 27.94
CA GLY A 178 -11.09 -14.88 28.13
C GLY A 178 -10.50 -15.56 26.91
N ASN A 179 -10.34 -16.86 27.02
CA ASN A 179 -9.77 -17.68 25.97
C ASN A 179 -10.85 -18.57 25.38
N LEU A 180 -10.95 -18.58 24.05
CA LEU A 180 -11.88 -19.43 23.32
C LEU A 180 -11.12 -20.24 22.24
N PRO A 181 -11.44 -21.53 22.07
CA PRO A 181 -10.97 -22.34 20.97
C PRO A 181 -11.96 -22.33 19.81
N GLY A 182 -11.46 -22.51 18.60
CA GLY A 182 -12.30 -22.69 17.40
C GLY A 182 -11.69 -22.13 16.14
N THR A 183 -12.09 -22.68 15.00
CA THR A 183 -11.82 -22.09 13.67
C THR A 183 -12.44 -20.70 13.55
N SER A 184 -13.49 -20.42 14.33
CA SER A 184 -14.11 -19.10 14.46
C SER A 184 -13.18 -18.06 15.09
N MET A 185 -12.14 -18.48 15.86
CA MET A 185 -11.12 -17.63 16.44
C MET A 185 -9.92 -17.47 15.50
N ALA A 186 -9.68 -18.42 14.62
CA ALA A 186 -8.66 -18.35 13.58
C ALA A 186 -9.04 -17.40 12.44
N ALA A 187 -10.29 -17.43 11.99
CA ALA A 187 -10.77 -16.63 10.86
C ALA A 187 -10.57 -15.10 11.06
N PRO A 188 -10.85 -14.48 12.22
CA PRO A 188 -10.61 -13.06 12.44
C PRO A 188 -9.15 -12.64 12.32
N LEU A 189 -8.19 -13.52 12.63
CA LEU A 189 -6.77 -13.23 12.46
C LEU A 189 -6.41 -13.10 10.98
N VAL A 190 -6.98 -13.95 10.14
CA VAL A 190 -6.82 -13.88 8.68
C VAL A 190 -7.53 -12.63 8.12
N SER A 191 -8.75 -12.33 8.58
CA SER A 191 -9.48 -11.12 8.18
C SER A 191 -8.71 -9.84 8.54
N GLY A 192 -8.18 -9.77 9.77
CA GLY A 192 -7.35 -8.66 10.21
C GLY A 192 -6.09 -8.53 9.38
N SER A 193 -5.45 -9.65 9.04
CA SER A 193 -4.25 -9.65 8.18
C SER A 193 -4.55 -9.16 6.76
N ALA A 194 -5.67 -9.56 6.16
CA ALA A 194 -6.12 -9.04 4.88
C ALA A 194 -6.39 -7.54 4.93
N ALA A 195 -7.03 -7.05 5.99
CA ALA A 195 -7.28 -5.62 6.17
C ALA A 195 -5.97 -4.81 6.32
N VAL A 196 -4.99 -5.34 7.05
CA VAL A 196 -3.67 -4.72 7.20
C VAL A 196 -2.94 -4.68 5.85
N LEU A 197 -2.96 -5.75 5.06
CA LEU A 197 -2.38 -5.75 3.70
C LEU A 197 -3.02 -4.67 2.83
N TRP A 198 -4.35 -4.54 2.82
CA TRP A 198 -5.03 -3.48 2.07
C TRP A 198 -4.75 -2.07 2.58
N SER A 199 -4.41 -1.91 3.87
CA SER A 199 -4.01 -0.60 4.39
C SER A 199 -2.62 -0.17 3.92
N VAL A 200 -1.72 -1.14 3.66
CA VAL A 200 -0.34 -0.91 3.20
C VAL A 200 -0.25 -0.86 1.68
N ALA A 201 -1.00 -1.71 1.00
CA ALA A 201 -1.06 -1.82 -0.46
C ALA A 201 -2.52 -1.76 -0.94
N PRO A 202 -3.14 -0.55 -0.95
CA PRO A 202 -4.57 -0.39 -1.27
C PRO A 202 -4.92 -0.70 -2.72
N GLU A 203 -3.94 -0.82 -3.60
CA GLU A 203 -4.11 -1.19 -5.00
C GLU A 203 -4.40 -2.67 -5.22
N LEU A 204 -4.05 -3.55 -4.27
CA LEU A 204 -4.22 -5.00 -4.43
C LEU A 204 -5.70 -5.38 -4.60
N SER A 205 -5.96 -6.24 -5.55
CA SER A 205 -7.26 -6.92 -5.69
C SER A 205 -7.48 -7.93 -4.55
N ALA A 206 -8.69 -8.41 -4.39
CA ALA A 206 -9.00 -9.46 -3.40
C ALA A 206 -8.24 -10.77 -3.69
N GLU A 207 -8.09 -11.10 -4.96
CA GLU A 207 -7.35 -12.27 -5.42
C GLU A 207 -5.87 -12.16 -5.08
N GLU A 208 -5.24 -10.99 -5.30
CA GLU A 208 -3.85 -10.74 -4.95
C GLU A 208 -3.60 -10.76 -3.44
N VAL A 209 -4.52 -10.22 -2.63
CA VAL A 209 -4.44 -10.32 -1.16
C VAL A 209 -4.52 -11.77 -0.71
N LYS A 210 -5.47 -12.55 -1.24
CA LYS A 210 -5.59 -13.99 -0.97
C LYS A 210 -4.31 -14.74 -1.35
N GLU A 211 -3.81 -14.52 -2.57
CA GLU A 211 -2.58 -15.15 -3.06
C GLU A 211 -1.36 -14.75 -2.21
N THR A 212 -1.27 -13.50 -1.83
CA THR A 212 -0.18 -13.00 -0.98
C THR A 212 -0.18 -13.72 0.37
N LEU A 213 -1.33 -13.80 1.06
CA LEU A 213 -1.45 -14.49 2.33
C LEU A 213 -1.07 -15.97 2.24
N ILE A 214 -1.48 -16.66 1.16
CA ILE A 214 -1.20 -18.09 0.96
C ILE A 214 0.27 -18.32 0.56
N SER A 215 0.79 -17.54 -0.41
CA SER A 215 2.14 -17.74 -0.93
C SER A 215 3.26 -17.37 0.04
N THR A 216 2.99 -16.50 1.02
CA THR A 216 3.95 -16.11 2.06
C THR A 216 3.75 -16.85 3.38
N ALA A 217 2.79 -17.78 3.41
CA ALA A 217 2.47 -18.54 4.61
C ALA A 217 3.64 -19.44 5.05
N GLY A 218 3.76 -19.63 6.35
CA GLY A 218 4.57 -20.70 6.92
C GLY A 218 3.90 -22.06 6.76
N THR A 219 4.32 -23.04 7.53
CA THR A 219 3.79 -24.41 7.48
C THR A 219 3.23 -24.84 8.82
N ALA A 220 2.06 -25.46 8.80
CA ALA A 220 1.50 -26.21 9.92
C ALA A 220 1.21 -27.66 9.51
N ARG A 221 1.40 -28.60 10.44
CA ARG A 221 1.21 -30.04 10.12
C ARG A 221 -0.19 -30.48 10.43
N SER A 222 -0.73 -31.39 9.62
CA SER A 222 -1.94 -32.13 9.96
C SER A 222 -1.68 -33.09 11.12
N THR A 223 -2.66 -33.21 11.99
CA THR A 223 -2.65 -34.20 13.10
C THR A 223 -3.61 -35.36 12.83
N CYS A 224 -4.45 -35.25 11.82
CA CYS A 224 -5.43 -36.26 11.48
C CYS A 224 -4.83 -37.33 10.58
N GLN A 225 -4.96 -38.61 10.97
CA GLN A 225 -4.45 -39.73 10.17
C GLN A 225 -5.23 -39.95 8.88
N GLU A 226 -6.47 -39.52 8.82
CA GLU A 226 -7.32 -39.62 7.63
C GLU A 226 -7.10 -38.48 6.63
N ASP A 227 -6.41 -37.44 7.04
CA ASP A 227 -6.09 -36.31 6.21
C ASP A 227 -4.98 -36.69 5.22
N LYS A 228 -5.29 -36.57 3.95
CA LYS A 228 -4.30 -36.82 2.89
C LYS A 228 -3.32 -35.70 2.69
N ARG A 229 -3.62 -34.52 3.28
CA ARG A 229 -2.77 -33.35 3.25
C ARG A 229 -1.94 -33.30 4.52
N GLU A 230 -0.64 -33.48 4.40
CA GLU A 230 0.29 -33.52 5.54
C GLU A 230 0.57 -32.13 6.11
N GLU A 231 0.50 -31.08 5.28
CA GLU A 231 0.88 -29.72 5.64
C GLU A 231 -0.12 -28.69 5.11
N TYR A 232 -0.31 -27.61 5.88
CA TYR A 232 -1.20 -26.48 5.57
C TYR A 232 -0.44 -25.16 5.59
N PRO A 233 -0.79 -24.19 4.71
CA PRO A 233 -0.27 -22.83 4.78
C PRO A 233 -0.64 -22.18 6.12
N MET A 234 0.35 -21.84 6.93
CA MET A 234 0.16 -21.15 8.22
C MET A 234 0.30 -19.65 8.04
N LEU A 235 -0.68 -18.88 8.47
CA LEU A 235 -0.68 -17.43 8.38
C LEU A 235 0.63 -16.82 8.88
N ASN A 236 1.27 -16.01 8.02
CA ASN A 236 2.47 -15.26 8.33
C ASN A 236 2.32 -13.82 7.84
N LEU A 237 1.66 -12.98 8.67
CA LEU A 237 1.41 -11.58 8.31
C LEU A 237 2.71 -10.81 8.08
N LYS A 238 3.78 -11.12 8.83
CA LYS A 238 5.08 -10.44 8.65
C LYS A 238 5.61 -10.66 7.23
N ALA A 239 5.69 -11.91 6.78
CA ALA A 239 6.17 -12.23 5.43
C ALA A 239 5.25 -11.67 4.34
N ALA A 240 3.93 -11.63 4.58
CA ALA A 240 2.98 -11.04 3.67
C ALA A 240 3.19 -9.52 3.54
N LEU A 241 3.43 -8.82 4.65
CA LEU A 241 3.75 -7.39 4.64
C LEU A 241 5.10 -7.11 3.97
N GLU A 242 6.12 -7.89 4.26
CA GLU A 242 7.44 -7.77 3.62
C GLU A 242 7.35 -7.94 2.09
N LYS A 243 6.43 -8.79 1.60
CA LYS A 243 6.20 -8.99 0.16
C LYS A 243 5.52 -7.80 -0.51
N VAL A 244 4.56 -7.15 0.16
CA VAL A 244 3.78 -6.04 -0.41
C VAL A 244 4.28 -4.66 -0.01
N ALA A 245 5.07 -4.56 1.07
CA ALA A 245 5.66 -3.31 1.48
C ALA A 245 6.53 -2.78 0.35
N LYS A 246 6.20 -1.60 -0.15
CA LYS A 246 7.12 -0.86 -1.01
C LYS A 246 8.36 -0.60 -0.16
N LYS A 247 9.51 -1.03 -0.64
CA LYS A 247 10.77 -0.67 -0.03
C LYS A 247 10.93 0.84 -0.15
N ASP A 248 11.54 1.45 0.86
CA ASP A 248 11.88 2.87 0.79
C ASP A 248 12.93 3.08 -0.31
N ALA A 249 12.81 4.16 -1.08
CA ALA A 249 13.87 4.53 -2.00
C ALA A 249 15.10 4.97 -1.21
N THR A 250 16.26 4.55 -1.69
CA THR A 250 17.58 4.85 -1.08
C THR A 250 18.42 5.77 -1.94
N HIS A 251 18.10 5.85 -3.22
CA HIS A 251 18.75 6.74 -4.17
C HIS A 251 17.78 7.15 -5.28
N VAL A 252 18.15 8.16 -6.04
CA VAL A 252 17.31 8.77 -7.06
C VAL A 252 18.11 8.94 -8.34
N ILE A 253 17.47 8.77 -9.47
CA ILE A 253 18.01 9.08 -10.79
C ILE A 253 17.11 10.14 -11.43
N LEU A 254 17.69 11.23 -11.89
CA LEU A 254 17.03 12.23 -12.71
C LEU A 254 17.52 12.09 -14.16
N GLU A 255 16.58 11.89 -15.07
CA GLU A 255 16.83 11.80 -16.50
C GLU A 255 15.98 12.82 -17.24
N THR A 256 16.56 13.53 -18.21
CA THR A 256 15.85 14.50 -19.03
C THR A 256 15.59 13.97 -20.43
N PHE A 257 14.41 14.29 -20.95
CA PHE A 257 13.93 13.82 -22.24
C PHE A 257 13.38 14.99 -23.05
N TYR A 258 13.56 14.93 -24.37
CA TYR A 258 12.82 15.78 -25.29
C TYR A 258 11.37 15.30 -25.45
N ASN A 259 10.52 16.16 -25.97
CA ASN A 259 9.09 15.86 -26.15
C ASN A 259 8.80 14.61 -27.01
N ASN A 260 9.74 14.20 -27.87
CA ASN A 260 9.66 12.98 -28.67
C ASN A 260 10.07 11.70 -27.90
N GLY A 261 10.49 11.82 -26.61
CA GLY A 261 10.92 10.72 -25.76
C GLY A 261 12.40 10.31 -25.91
N GLU A 262 13.18 11.04 -26.70
CA GLU A 262 14.64 10.85 -26.77
C GLU A 262 15.32 11.48 -25.54
N LYS A 263 16.29 10.77 -24.93
CA LYS A 263 17.10 11.34 -23.86
C LYS A 263 17.89 12.53 -24.35
N THR A 264 17.96 13.57 -23.54
CA THR A 264 18.84 14.69 -23.79
C THR A 264 20.27 14.26 -23.49
N HIS A 265 21.15 14.34 -24.47
CA HIS A 265 22.55 13.91 -24.31
C HIS A 265 23.53 15.07 -24.14
N ASP A 266 23.10 16.31 -24.43
CA ASP A 266 23.97 17.49 -24.39
C ASP A 266 23.21 18.73 -23.91
N LEU A 267 23.93 19.59 -23.19
CA LEU A 267 23.51 20.93 -22.77
C LEU A 267 23.07 21.84 -23.94
N PHE A 268 23.37 21.44 -25.18
CA PHE A 268 23.08 22.21 -26.37
C PHE A 268 22.34 21.34 -27.40
N ALA A 269 21.01 21.27 -27.27
CA ALA A 269 20.21 20.63 -28.32
C ALA A 269 20.32 21.36 -29.66
N SER A 270 20.36 20.60 -30.77
CA SER A 270 20.24 21.16 -32.12
C SER A 270 18.88 21.85 -32.29
N GLU A 271 18.81 22.92 -33.10
CA GLU A 271 17.58 23.76 -33.30
C GLU A 271 16.32 22.98 -33.69
N GLU A 272 16.44 21.77 -34.23
CA GLU A 272 15.31 20.94 -34.68
C GLU A 272 14.55 20.24 -33.55
N ASN A 273 15.12 20.10 -32.35
CA ASN A 273 14.53 19.33 -31.22
C ASN A 273 14.16 20.19 -29.98
N ARG A 274 14.17 21.52 -30.13
CA ARG A 274 14.00 22.48 -29.01
C ARG A 274 12.57 22.71 -28.54
N ASP A 275 11.59 21.92 -28.96
CA ASP A 275 10.21 22.33 -28.70
C ASP A 275 9.81 22.18 -27.22
N GLN A 276 10.19 21.13 -26.53
CA GLN A 276 9.94 20.96 -25.09
C GLN A 276 10.83 19.86 -24.49
N GLU A 277 11.18 20.02 -23.23
CA GLU A 277 11.86 18.99 -22.43
C GLU A 277 11.11 18.74 -21.10
N TYR A 278 11.33 17.57 -20.52
CA TYR A 278 10.82 17.20 -19.21
C TYR A 278 11.81 16.27 -18.52
N ALA A 279 11.74 16.18 -17.20
CA ALA A 279 12.53 15.22 -16.43
C ALA A 279 11.66 14.07 -15.92
N VAL A 280 12.24 12.90 -15.87
CA VAL A 280 11.73 11.74 -15.14
C VAL A 280 12.67 11.50 -13.96
N ILE A 281 12.13 11.60 -12.76
CA ILE A 281 12.84 11.44 -11.52
C ILE A 281 12.36 10.15 -10.90
N THR A 282 13.27 9.18 -10.73
CA THR A 282 12.95 7.83 -10.29
C THR A 282 13.65 7.51 -8.99
N GLY A 283 12.89 7.26 -7.93
CA GLY A 283 13.41 6.73 -6.67
C GLY A 283 13.53 5.22 -6.72
N LEU A 284 14.70 4.69 -6.39
CA LEU A 284 15.05 3.28 -6.45
C LEU A 284 15.39 2.74 -5.06
N ASP A 285 15.01 1.48 -4.78
CA ASP A 285 15.43 0.77 -3.58
C ASP A 285 16.88 0.23 -3.71
N GLN A 286 17.37 -0.46 -2.67
CA GLN A 286 18.72 -1.05 -2.67
C GLN A 286 18.94 -2.15 -3.73
N ASP A 287 17.86 -2.71 -4.27
CA ASP A 287 17.87 -3.75 -5.29
C ASP A 287 17.55 -3.20 -6.69
N GLU A 288 17.65 -1.87 -6.90
CA GLU A 288 17.37 -1.17 -8.15
C GLU A 288 15.89 -1.27 -8.63
N ASN A 289 14.95 -1.59 -7.74
CA ASN A 289 13.54 -1.58 -8.11
C ASN A 289 12.96 -0.17 -7.96
N VAL A 290 12.11 0.21 -8.90
CA VAL A 290 11.41 1.49 -8.86
C VAL A 290 10.42 1.52 -7.69
N VAL A 291 10.61 2.49 -6.79
CA VAL A 291 9.72 2.76 -5.66
C VAL A 291 8.70 3.83 -6.01
N TRP A 292 9.16 4.91 -6.62
CA TRP A 292 8.32 6.03 -7.07
C TRP A 292 8.90 6.70 -8.31
N THR A 293 8.07 7.42 -9.03
CA THR A 293 8.46 8.20 -10.21
C THR A 293 7.71 9.53 -10.21
N ILE A 294 8.43 10.61 -10.51
CA ILE A 294 7.88 11.94 -10.76
C ILE A 294 8.25 12.32 -12.19
N GLU A 295 7.27 12.77 -12.96
CA GLU A 295 7.47 13.38 -14.27
C GLU A 295 7.18 14.88 -14.14
N THR A 296 8.13 15.73 -14.54
CA THR A 296 7.94 17.19 -14.50
C THR A 296 7.05 17.64 -15.66
N GLU A 297 6.47 18.82 -15.53
CA GLU A 297 5.76 19.43 -16.64
C GLU A 297 6.72 19.69 -17.83
N LYS A 298 6.17 19.63 -19.04
CA LYS A 298 6.95 19.95 -20.24
C LYS A 298 7.18 21.44 -20.33
N SER A 299 8.43 21.83 -20.39
CA SER A 299 8.87 23.21 -20.54
C SER A 299 9.60 23.42 -21.85
N PRO A 300 9.61 24.65 -22.42
CA PRO A 300 10.46 24.95 -23.55
C PRO A 300 11.91 24.59 -23.22
N ALA A 301 12.58 23.84 -24.10
CA ALA A 301 14.00 23.57 -23.96
C ALA A 301 14.75 24.91 -24.03
N ALA A 302 15.32 25.32 -22.92
CA ALA A 302 16.12 26.54 -22.82
C ALA A 302 17.59 26.22 -23.19
N GLU A 303 18.39 27.26 -23.42
CA GLU A 303 19.83 27.14 -23.62
C GLU A 303 20.53 26.50 -22.41
N ILE A 304 19.85 26.45 -21.25
CA ILE A 304 20.28 25.83 -20.00
C ILE A 304 19.15 24.95 -19.51
N THR A 305 19.49 23.78 -19.00
CA THR A 305 18.53 22.74 -18.60
C THR A 305 17.44 23.29 -17.69
N ALA A 306 16.17 23.04 -18.07
CA ALA A 306 15.03 23.37 -17.23
C ALA A 306 14.98 22.54 -15.95
N ASN A 307 15.74 21.43 -15.90
CA ASN A 307 15.76 20.49 -14.80
C ASN A 307 17.17 20.30 -14.27
N THR A 308 17.38 20.49 -12.97
CA THR A 308 18.66 20.33 -12.31
C THR A 308 18.51 19.41 -11.11
N GLU A 309 19.37 18.40 -11.04
CA GLU A 309 19.54 17.61 -9.82
C GLU A 309 20.33 18.43 -8.79
N ILE A 310 19.77 18.58 -7.59
CA ILE A 310 20.42 19.25 -6.47
C ILE A 310 21.08 18.22 -5.56
N GLY A 311 20.37 17.14 -5.23
CA GLY A 311 20.94 16.03 -4.47
C GLY A 311 20.10 15.58 -3.28
N ILE A 312 20.69 14.74 -2.45
CA ILE A 312 20.02 14.18 -1.26
C ILE A 312 20.62 14.81 0.00
N TYR A 313 19.76 15.26 0.88
CA TYR A 313 20.10 15.63 2.24
C TYR A 313 19.16 14.91 3.22
N GLU A 314 19.72 14.06 4.10
CA GLU A 314 18.99 13.21 5.04
C GLU A 314 17.93 12.33 4.34
N ASP A 315 16.65 12.54 4.64
CA ASP A 315 15.52 11.79 4.10
C ASP A 315 14.82 12.51 2.93
N ARG A 316 15.47 13.49 2.31
CA ARG A 316 14.91 14.35 1.27
C ARG A 316 15.76 14.33 0.01
N TYR A 317 15.10 14.35 -1.12
CA TYR A 317 15.71 14.59 -2.42
C TYR A 317 15.28 15.97 -2.93
N TYR A 318 16.23 16.72 -3.45
CA TYR A 318 16.02 18.08 -3.95
C TYR A 318 16.33 18.13 -5.44
N TYR A 319 15.49 18.82 -6.18
CA TYR A 319 15.69 19.12 -7.60
C TYR A 319 15.10 20.47 -7.93
N ALA A 320 15.51 21.06 -9.06
CA ALA A 320 14.89 22.27 -9.59
C ALA A 320 14.24 21.96 -10.95
N HIS A 321 13.05 22.51 -11.18
CA HIS A 321 12.36 22.52 -12.46
C HIS A 321 11.96 23.95 -12.81
N CYS A 322 12.42 24.45 -13.96
CA CYS A 322 12.23 25.85 -14.37
C CYS A 322 12.59 26.88 -13.30
N GLY A 323 13.65 26.57 -12.53
CA GLY A 323 14.15 27.40 -11.44
C GLY A 323 13.36 27.31 -10.13
N VAL A 324 12.24 26.63 -10.10
CA VAL A 324 11.51 26.30 -8.87
C VAL A 324 12.19 25.11 -8.20
N ILE A 325 12.58 25.28 -6.93
CA ILE A 325 13.24 24.25 -6.13
C ILE A 325 12.16 23.40 -5.47
N TYR A 326 12.28 22.10 -5.58
CA TYR A 326 11.40 21.12 -4.95
C TYR A 326 12.18 20.28 -3.94
N ALA A 327 11.57 20.02 -2.80
CA ALA A 327 12.01 19.02 -1.83
C ALA A 327 10.95 17.93 -1.74
N VAL A 328 11.36 16.71 -2.02
CA VAL A 328 10.50 15.52 -1.91
C VAL A 328 11.09 14.54 -0.92
N ARG A 329 10.23 13.78 -0.26
CA ARG A 329 10.68 12.77 0.69
C ARG A 329 11.32 11.60 -0.07
N LEU A 330 12.56 11.26 0.26
CA LEU A 330 13.34 10.26 -0.44
C LEU A 330 12.61 8.92 -0.55
N ARG A 331 12.04 8.42 0.53
CA ARG A 331 11.45 7.07 0.60
C ARG A 331 10.24 6.83 -0.32
N ASP A 332 9.43 7.86 -0.59
CA ASP A 332 8.14 7.71 -1.29
C ASP A 332 7.83 8.80 -2.32
N GLY A 333 8.76 9.72 -2.60
CA GLY A 333 8.62 10.75 -3.59
C GLY A 333 7.57 11.83 -3.29
N LYS A 334 7.00 11.84 -2.07
CA LYS A 334 5.99 12.84 -1.71
C LYS A 334 6.62 14.21 -1.53
N GLU A 335 6.05 15.19 -2.21
CA GLU A 335 6.45 16.57 -2.05
C GLU A 335 6.31 17.01 -0.60
N ILE A 336 7.36 17.66 -0.09
CA ILE A 336 7.41 18.29 1.23
C ILE A 336 7.12 19.77 1.07
N TRP A 337 7.83 20.44 0.15
CA TRP A 337 7.62 21.83 -0.23
C TRP A 337 8.23 22.11 -1.62
N HIS A 338 7.86 23.24 -2.20
CA HIS A 338 8.55 23.86 -3.33
C HIS A 338 8.70 25.38 -3.07
N SER A 339 9.69 26.01 -3.72
CA SER A 339 9.90 27.45 -3.59
C SER A 339 8.77 28.23 -4.26
N ALA A 340 8.43 29.40 -3.68
CA ALA A 340 7.33 30.23 -4.18
C ALA A 340 7.64 30.91 -5.52
N SER A 341 8.91 31.10 -5.83
CA SER A 341 9.41 31.76 -7.03
C SER A 341 10.46 30.93 -7.75
N SER A 342 10.72 31.28 -9.01
CA SER A 342 11.83 30.72 -9.78
C SER A 342 13.12 31.43 -9.38
N HIS A 343 14.18 30.64 -9.18
CA HIS A 343 15.53 31.10 -8.82
C HIS A 343 16.52 31.00 -9.98
N GLY A 344 16.03 30.93 -11.20
CA GLY A 344 16.87 30.77 -12.42
C GLY A 344 17.38 29.34 -12.59
N SER A 345 18.36 29.15 -13.46
CA SER A 345 18.98 27.84 -13.72
C SER A 345 20.07 27.58 -12.69
N MET A 346 19.86 26.59 -11.81
CA MET A 346 20.84 26.24 -10.77
C MET A 346 22.17 25.82 -11.40
N THR A 347 23.24 26.45 -10.98
CA THR A 347 24.61 26.19 -11.46
C THR A 347 25.52 25.62 -10.38
N GLY A 348 25.24 25.90 -9.13
CA GLY A 348 25.96 25.36 -7.98
C GLY A 348 25.06 25.28 -6.77
N THR A 349 25.23 24.21 -5.97
CA THR A 349 24.45 23.98 -4.74
C THR A 349 25.31 23.28 -3.71
N ASP A 350 25.07 23.58 -2.43
CA ASP A 350 25.68 22.87 -1.30
C ASP A 350 24.74 22.93 -0.08
N PHE A 351 24.92 22.01 0.87
CA PHE A 351 24.11 21.94 2.07
C PHE A 351 24.89 22.28 3.34
N GLY A 352 24.31 23.10 4.18
CA GLY A 352 24.75 23.25 5.56
C GLY A 352 24.31 22.05 6.43
N PRO A 353 24.95 21.86 7.60
CA PRO A 353 24.66 20.74 8.50
C PRO A 353 23.27 20.80 9.16
N ASP A 354 22.56 21.89 9.04
CA ASP A 354 21.19 22.12 9.50
C ASP A 354 20.15 21.87 8.39
N GLY A 355 20.60 21.51 7.18
CA GLY A 355 19.77 21.29 6.00
C GLY A 355 19.46 22.55 5.21
N THR A 356 20.11 23.68 5.52
CA THR A 356 20.01 24.86 4.68
C THR A 356 20.66 24.59 3.33
N LEU A 357 19.92 24.80 2.26
CA LEU A 357 20.40 24.73 0.88
C LEU A 357 20.94 26.09 0.48
N TYR A 358 22.23 26.15 0.15
CA TYR A 358 22.88 27.28 -0.48
C TYR A 358 22.97 27.03 -1.98
N TYR A 359 22.68 28.06 -2.79
CA TYR A 359 22.67 27.90 -4.25
C TYR A 359 23.12 29.15 -4.97
N CYS A 360 23.57 28.95 -6.19
CA CYS A 360 23.76 30.00 -7.18
C CYS A 360 23.14 29.60 -8.51
N SER A 361 22.86 30.56 -9.38
CA SER A 361 22.19 30.27 -10.63
C SER A 361 22.60 31.16 -11.78
N PHE A 362 22.34 30.67 -12.97
CA PHE A 362 22.41 31.45 -14.21
C PHE A 362 21.02 32.02 -14.51
N TYR A 363 20.93 33.29 -14.87
CA TYR A 363 19.68 34.03 -15.03
C TYR A 363 18.82 34.14 -13.74
N GLY A 364 19.47 34.06 -12.60
CA GLY A 364 18.85 34.21 -11.29
C GLY A 364 19.86 34.80 -10.30
N PRO A 365 19.66 34.60 -9.00
CA PRO A 365 20.54 35.15 -7.99
C PRO A 365 21.95 34.54 -8.05
N ASP A 366 22.96 35.39 -7.85
CA ASP A 366 24.34 34.96 -7.71
C ASP A 366 24.54 34.13 -6.44
N PHE A 367 23.69 34.31 -5.44
CA PHE A 367 23.68 33.54 -4.19
C PHE A 367 22.31 33.54 -3.55
N GLY A 368 21.86 32.37 -3.08
CA GLY A 368 20.65 32.24 -2.28
C GLY A 368 20.79 31.19 -1.18
N ALA A 369 19.93 31.29 -0.18
CA ALA A 369 19.84 30.35 0.93
C ALA A 369 18.38 30.07 1.28
N ILE A 370 18.01 28.79 1.31
CA ILE A 370 16.66 28.31 1.70
C ILE A 370 16.82 27.28 2.82
N ASP A 371 16.04 27.42 3.91
CA ASP A 371 16.09 26.48 4.99
C ASP A 371 15.43 25.14 4.61
N LYS A 372 15.60 24.12 5.46
CA LYS A 372 15.03 22.79 5.24
C LYS A 372 13.49 22.78 5.14
N ASP A 373 12.81 23.81 5.60
CA ASP A 373 11.35 23.91 5.59
C ASP A 373 10.83 24.75 4.41
N GLY A 374 11.73 25.19 3.52
CA GLY A 374 11.42 25.91 2.29
C GLY A 374 11.31 27.44 2.46
N ASN A 375 11.75 27.97 3.60
CA ASN A 375 11.75 29.43 3.80
C ASN A 375 13.02 30.03 3.22
N GLU A 376 12.85 31.04 2.36
CA GLU A 376 13.98 31.83 1.85
C GLU A 376 14.59 32.61 3.01
N LEU A 377 15.88 32.42 3.25
CA LEU A 377 16.62 33.09 4.31
C LEU A 377 17.32 34.33 3.78
N TYR A 378 17.90 34.25 2.61
CA TYR A 378 18.67 35.32 2.01
C TYR A 378 18.85 35.10 0.51
N GLU A 379 18.92 36.18 -0.27
CA GLU A 379 19.18 36.18 -1.68
C GLU A 379 19.99 37.42 -2.11
N VAL A 380 20.97 37.23 -2.97
CA VAL A 380 21.73 38.29 -3.64
C VAL A 380 21.54 38.17 -5.12
N GLU A 381 20.80 39.09 -5.71
CA GLU A 381 20.54 39.12 -7.15
C GLU A 381 21.83 39.17 -7.95
N SER A 382 22.79 40.03 -7.56
CA SER A 382 24.11 40.08 -8.18
C SER A 382 25.16 40.66 -7.26
N PHE A 383 26.35 40.02 -7.22
CA PHE A 383 27.51 40.56 -6.54
C PHE A 383 28.20 41.67 -7.36
N TYR A 384 28.10 41.61 -8.69
CA TYR A 384 28.69 42.57 -9.59
C TYR A 384 27.66 43.10 -10.61
N PRO A 385 27.67 44.43 -10.89
CA PRO A 385 26.82 44.95 -11.97
C PRO A 385 27.41 44.58 -13.32
N GLY A 386 26.72 43.73 -14.08
CA GLY A 386 27.14 43.27 -15.42
C GLY A 386 26.68 41.88 -15.76
N TYR A 387 27.28 41.27 -16.82
CA TYR A 387 27.00 39.91 -17.24
C TYR A 387 28.00 38.94 -16.63
N TYR A 388 27.93 38.79 -15.32
CA TYR A 388 28.76 37.85 -14.57
C TYR A 388 27.82 36.82 -13.96
N TRP A 389 28.28 35.60 -13.77
CA TRP A 389 27.48 34.53 -13.16
C TRP A 389 28.25 33.71 -12.16
N ALA A 390 27.58 33.29 -11.12
CA ALA A 390 28.03 32.33 -10.16
C ALA A 390 27.84 30.91 -10.70
N TYR A 391 28.78 30.00 -10.46
CA TYR A 391 28.73 28.64 -10.99
C TYR A 391 29.00 27.53 -9.97
N GLU A 392 29.47 27.88 -8.79
CA GLU A 392 29.82 26.94 -7.75
C GLU A 392 29.61 27.58 -6.37
N VAL A 393 29.14 26.79 -5.40
CA VAL A 393 28.90 27.20 -4.02
C VAL A 393 29.50 26.17 -3.09
N HIS A 394 30.27 26.60 -2.07
CA HIS A 394 30.87 25.74 -1.06
C HIS A 394 30.58 26.23 0.34
N TYR A 395 29.98 25.38 1.17
CA TYR A 395 29.78 25.65 2.59
C TYR A 395 31.06 25.35 3.38
N GLU A 396 31.54 26.34 4.14
CA GLU A 396 32.78 26.29 4.90
C GLU A 396 32.56 26.58 6.40
N GLY A 397 31.42 26.19 6.94
CA GLY A 397 31.09 26.30 8.37
C GLY A 397 30.46 27.64 8.76
N ASP A 398 31.23 28.71 8.90
CA ASP A 398 30.73 30.06 9.25
C ASP A 398 30.51 30.96 8.03
N HIS A 399 30.86 30.49 6.83
CA HIS A 399 30.67 31.20 5.57
C HIS A 399 30.39 30.23 4.41
N VAL A 400 30.00 30.82 3.28
CA VAL A 400 29.88 30.14 2.01
C VAL A 400 30.78 30.86 1.00
N ASP A 401 31.62 30.13 0.29
CA ASP A 401 32.39 30.63 -0.82
C ASP A 401 31.67 30.39 -2.15
N VAL A 402 31.46 31.46 -2.92
CA VAL A 402 30.78 31.46 -4.21
C VAL A 402 31.78 31.77 -5.29
N LYS A 403 31.96 30.88 -6.25
CA LYS A 403 32.83 31.11 -7.40
C LYS A 403 32.08 31.76 -8.55
N MET A 404 32.67 32.77 -9.12
CA MET A 404 32.12 33.54 -10.23
C MET A 404 33.03 33.52 -11.45
N ASP A 405 32.45 33.46 -12.64
CA ASP A 405 33.12 33.61 -13.91
C ASP A 405 32.77 34.93 -14.58
N GLY A 406 33.63 35.42 -15.43
CA GLY A 406 33.43 36.64 -16.22
C GLY A 406 33.45 37.94 -15.42
N THR A 407 34.10 37.96 -14.26
CA THR A 407 34.23 39.18 -13.42
C THR A 407 35.07 40.26 -14.12
N PRO A 408 35.06 41.53 -13.61
CA PRO A 408 35.83 42.63 -14.22
C PRO A 408 37.33 42.38 -14.33
N SER A 409 37.89 41.50 -13.47
CA SER A 409 39.32 41.13 -13.52
C SER A 409 39.61 40.17 -14.70
N GLY A 410 38.61 39.47 -15.21
CA GLY A 410 38.77 38.41 -16.22
C GLY A 410 39.38 37.13 -15.67
N GLU A 411 39.50 36.99 -14.35
CA GLU A 411 39.97 35.84 -13.61
C GLU A 411 38.86 35.25 -12.77
N GLU A 412 38.98 33.99 -12.35
CA GLU A 412 38.06 33.36 -11.42
C GLU A 412 38.04 34.13 -10.12
N THR A 413 36.85 34.54 -9.68
CA THR A 413 36.68 35.34 -8.47
C THR A 413 35.90 34.52 -7.43
N VAL A 414 36.37 34.55 -6.17
CA VAL A 414 35.69 33.92 -5.04
C VAL A 414 35.12 34.99 -4.14
N ILE A 415 33.81 34.94 -3.97
CA ILE A 415 33.04 35.78 -3.04
C ILE A 415 32.77 34.98 -1.79
N ARG A 416 33.18 35.49 -0.65
CA ARG A 416 32.85 34.92 0.66
C ARG A 416 31.62 35.61 1.26
N VAL A 417 30.57 34.82 1.54
CA VAL A 417 29.35 35.23 2.22
C VAL A 417 29.39 34.75 3.66
N ASN A 418 29.39 35.67 4.62
CA ASN A 418 29.35 35.36 6.05
C ASN A 418 27.94 34.94 6.47
N LEU A 419 27.76 33.78 7.10
CA LEU A 419 26.44 33.25 7.46
C LEU A 419 25.84 33.93 8.72
N SER A 420 26.60 34.71 9.49
CA SER A 420 26.07 35.38 10.67
C SER A 420 25.28 36.63 10.35
N ASP A 421 25.59 37.34 9.26
CA ASP A 421 24.98 38.60 8.87
C ASP A 421 24.80 38.77 7.36
N TYR A 422 25.15 37.74 6.56
CA TYR A 422 25.14 37.73 5.10
C TYR A 422 25.95 38.86 4.44
N SER A 423 26.88 39.47 5.16
CA SER A 423 27.87 40.36 4.53
C SER A 423 28.80 39.55 3.62
N TYR A 424 29.24 40.14 2.52
CA TYR A 424 30.13 39.47 1.59
C TYR A 424 31.35 40.32 1.21
N SER A 425 32.40 39.64 0.81
CA SER A 425 33.65 40.26 0.35
C SER A 425 34.37 39.37 -0.66
N VAL A 426 35.12 39.97 -1.54
CA VAL A 426 36.02 39.27 -2.45
C VAL A 426 37.22 38.74 -1.66
N VAL A 427 37.49 37.43 -1.77
CA VAL A 427 38.62 36.80 -1.07
C VAL A 427 39.67 36.29 -2.03
N GLN A 428 39.34 36.14 -3.31
CA GLN A 428 40.25 35.79 -4.39
C GLN A 428 39.77 36.43 -5.68
N GLU A 429 40.67 37.10 -6.40
CA GLU A 429 40.48 37.63 -7.75
C GLU A 429 41.46 36.97 -8.70
#